data_27928a43193b792702a3bdc776360a19
#
_entry.id   27928a43193b792702a3bdc776360a19
#
_cell.length_a   1.000
_cell.length_b   1.000
_cell.length_c   1.000
_cell.angle_alpha   90.00
_cell.angle_beta   90.00
_cell.angle_gamma   90.00
#
_symmetry.space_group_name_H-M   'P 1'
#
loop_
_entity.id
_entity.type
_entity.pdbx_description
1 polymer ?
#
loop_
_entity_poly.entity_id
_entity_poly.type
_entity_poly.pdbx_seq_one_letter_code
_entity_poly.pdbx_strand_id
1 'polypeptide(L)'
;MRISLICVGRLGAAPEAALARAYAERAGVTGRGLGLFPVEIVEVEPRKSGMAAEAEAILARAGDARLIACDERGRSLASRDFAARLAALRDDGVRHLALVIGGADGLDASVRAAAAEVLSFGAQTWPHALARVMLAEQVYRAATILGGAPYHRA
;
A
#
# COMPACT_ATOMS: atom_id res chain seq x y z
N MET A 1 1.72 -7.37 -12.58
CA MET A 1 0.89 -6.35 -11.88
C MET A 1 1.81 -5.32 -11.26
N ARG A 2 1.69 -4.02 -11.65
CA ARG A 2 2.34 -2.89 -10.96
C ARG A 2 1.69 -2.70 -9.59
N ILE A 3 2.48 -2.33 -8.58
CA ILE A 3 1.96 -1.99 -7.25
C ILE A 3 2.46 -0.59 -6.88
N SER A 4 1.54 0.35 -6.66
CA SER A 4 1.84 1.70 -6.20
C SER A 4 1.34 1.88 -4.76
N LEU A 5 2.25 2.25 -3.86
CA LEU A 5 1.92 2.65 -2.50
C LEU A 5 1.69 4.15 -2.51
N ILE A 6 0.44 4.58 -2.61
CA ILE A 6 0.07 6.00 -2.66
C ILE A 6 -0.10 6.52 -1.24
N CYS A 7 0.73 7.47 -0.87
CA CYS A 7 0.80 7.99 0.50
C CYS A 7 0.70 9.51 0.50
N VAL A 8 -0.13 10.07 1.37
CA VAL A 8 -0.26 11.52 1.54
C VAL A 8 0.93 12.08 2.31
N GLY A 9 1.46 13.19 1.82
CA GLY A 9 2.57 13.91 2.44
C GLY A 9 3.94 13.34 2.12
N ARG A 10 4.94 14.22 2.21
CA ARG A 10 6.36 13.86 2.07
C ARG A 10 6.99 13.53 3.40
N LEU A 11 7.74 12.46 3.46
CA LEU A 11 8.54 12.13 4.64
C LEU A 11 9.95 12.72 4.60
N GLY A 12 10.41 13.17 3.42
CA GLY A 12 11.73 13.80 3.26
C GLY A 12 12.87 12.92 3.79
N ALA A 13 13.62 13.45 4.76
CA ALA A 13 14.76 12.77 5.40
C ALA A 13 14.38 11.94 6.64
N ALA A 14 13.09 11.75 6.93
CA ALA A 14 12.65 10.94 8.06
C ALA A 14 13.16 9.49 7.92
N PRO A 15 13.53 8.82 9.02
CA PRO A 15 14.01 7.43 9.00
C PRO A 15 13.01 6.47 8.34
N GLU A 16 11.72 6.72 8.54
CA GLU A 16 10.63 5.94 7.95
C GLU A 16 10.64 6.00 6.42
N ALA A 17 11.03 7.12 5.82
CA ALA A 17 11.13 7.26 4.38
C ALA A 17 12.19 6.33 3.78
N ALA A 18 13.36 6.25 4.41
CA ALA A 18 14.44 5.37 3.97
C ALA A 18 14.05 3.91 4.12
N LEU A 19 13.43 3.55 5.25
CA LEU A 19 13.02 2.18 5.54
C LEU A 19 11.90 1.72 4.60
N ALA A 20 10.88 2.55 4.37
CA ALA A 20 9.81 2.22 3.43
C ALA A 20 10.34 2.01 2.01
N ARG A 21 11.24 2.89 1.54
CA ARG A 21 11.89 2.72 0.21
C ARG A 21 12.68 1.42 0.13
N ALA A 22 13.45 1.08 1.16
CA ALA A 22 14.22 -0.16 1.18
C ALA A 22 13.32 -1.41 1.06
N TYR A 23 12.17 -1.41 1.74
CA TYR A 23 11.19 -2.51 1.60
C TYR A 23 10.52 -2.53 0.22
N ALA A 24 10.11 -1.39 -0.31
CA ALA A 24 9.51 -1.33 -1.65
C ALA A 24 10.48 -1.81 -2.74
N GLU A 25 11.75 -1.44 -2.65
CA GLU A 25 12.79 -1.90 -3.56
C GLU A 25 12.99 -3.42 -3.48
N ARG A 26 13.13 -3.97 -2.27
CA ARG A 26 13.22 -5.42 -2.04
C ARG A 26 11.98 -6.14 -2.58
N ALA A 27 10.79 -5.60 -2.32
CA ALA A 27 9.54 -6.13 -2.85
C ALA A 27 9.55 -6.17 -4.38
N GLY A 28 10.00 -5.11 -5.04
CA GLY A 28 10.12 -5.03 -6.49
C GLY A 28 11.12 -6.06 -7.04
N VAL A 29 12.28 -6.21 -6.42
CA VAL A 29 13.28 -7.21 -6.83
C VAL A 29 12.74 -8.63 -6.70
N THR A 30 12.17 -8.96 -5.53
CA THR A 30 11.60 -10.30 -5.26
C THR A 30 10.36 -10.56 -6.12
N GLY A 31 9.52 -9.58 -6.31
CA GLY A 31 8.25 -9.69 -7.02
C GLY A 31 8.37 -9.77 -8.55
N ARG A 32 9.54 -9.39 -9.11
CA ARG A 32 9.74 -9.36 -10.57
C ARG A 32 9.43 -10.69 -11.24
N GLY A 33 10.00 -11.77 -10.74
CA GLY A 33 9.76 -13.13 -11.24
C GLY A 33 8.36 -13.68 -10.92
N LEU A 34 7.61 -12.99 -10.07
CA LEU A 34 6.27 -13.37 -9.62
C LEU A 34 5.16 -12.56 -10.31
N GLY A 35 5.51 -11.68 -11.23
CA GLY A 35 4.53 -10.79 -11.86
C GLY A 35 4.03 -9.64 -10.95
N LEU A 36 4.74 -9.34 -9.85
CA LEU A 36 4.47 -8.27 -8.90
C LEU A 36 5.53 -7.16 -9.02
N PHE A 37 5.53 -6.46 -10.14
CA PHE A 37 6.56 -5.46 -10.46
C PHE A 37 6.04 -4.43 -11.47
N PRO A 38 6.49 -3.18 -11.40
CA PRO A 38 7.29 -2.56 -10.32
C PRO A 38 6.51 -2.37 -9.02
N VAL A 39 7.23 -2.19 -7.90
CA VAL A 39 6.67 -1.74 -6.62
C VAL A 39 7.27 -0.37 -6.32
N GLU A 40 6.44 0.63 -6.16
CA GLU A 40 6.87 2.02 -5.99
C GLU A 40 6.08 2.76 -4.91
N ILE A 41 6.74 3.66 -4.19
CA ILE A 41 6.08 4.60 -3.28
C ILE A 41 5.82 5.89 -4.04
N VAL A 42 4.58 6.35 -3.97
CA VAL A 42 4.11 7.56 -4.63
C VAL A 42 3.59 8.52 -3.57
N GLU A 43 4.33 9.59 -3.32
CA GLU A 43 3.88 10.65 -2.42
C GLU A 43 2.98 11.62 -3.16
N VAL A 44 1.83 11.93 -2.57
CA VAL A 44 0.89 12.94 -3.08
C VAL A 44 0.81 14.10 -2.11
N GLU A 45 0.87 15.31 -2.64
CA GLU A 45 0.70 16.55 -1.89
C GLU A 45 -0.48 17.32 -2.46
N PRO A 46 -1.61 17.37 -1.73
CA PRO A 46 -2.74 18.18 -2.17
C PRO A 46 -2.38 19.67 -2.15
N ARG A 47 -2.91 20.42 -3.10
CA ARG A 47 -2.69 21.89 -3.16
C ARG A 47 -3.42 22.66 -2.04
N LYS A 48 -4.43 22.04 -1.46
CA LYS A 48 -5.24 22.58 -0.35
C LYS A 48 -5.17 21.59 0.82
N SER A 49 -5.35 22.12 2.02
CA SER A 49 -5.46 21.28 3.22
C SER A 49 -6.83 20.59 3.33
N GLY A 50 -6.85 19.47 4.03
CA GLY A 50 -8.07 18.73 4.40
C GLY A 50 -8.27 17.44 3.62
N MET A 51 -9.01 16.52 4.26
CA MET A 51 -9.23 15.16 3.74
C MET A 51 -9.84 15.12 2.34
N ALA A 52 -10.73 16.06 2.00
CA ALA A 52 -11.33 16.10 0.66
C ALA A 52 -10.30 16.42 -0.43
N ALA A 53 -9.37 17.36 -0.17
CA ALA A 53 -8.30 17.67 -1.10
C ALA A 53 -7.27 16.52 -1.21
N GLU A 54 -7.00 15.84 -0.10
CA GLU A 54 -6.19 14.62 -0.08
C GLU A 54 -6.84 13.51 -0.92
N ALA A 55 -8.14 13.32 -0.76
CA ALA A 55 -8.91 12.34 -1.53
C ALA A 55 -8.84 12.60 -3.03
N GLU A 56 -9.04 13.85 -3.45
CA GLU A 56 -8.90 14.26 -4.85
C GLU A 56 -7.52 13.92 -5.41
N ALA A 57 -6.46 14.25 -4.67
CA ALA A 57 -5.09 13.96 -5.09
C ALA A 57 -4.81 12.46 -5.17
N ILE A 58 -5.29 11.68 -4.20
CA ILE A 58 -5.18 10.21 -4.18
C ILE A 58 -5.88 9.61 -5.39
N LEU A 59 -7.16 9.93 -5.60
CA LEU A 59 -7.97 9.36 -6.68
C LEU A 59 -7.43 9.75 -8.06
N ALA A 60 -7.00 11.00 -8.23
CA ALA A 60 -6.36 11.45 -9.46
C ALA A 60 -5.05 10.67 -9.73
N ARG A 61 -4.27 10.38 -8.70
CA ARG A 61 -3.02 9.63 -8.82
C ARG A 61 -3.23 8.14 -9.06
N ALA A 62 -4.26 7.56 -8.47
CA ALA A 62 -4.64 6.17 -8.66
C ALA A 62 -5.16 5.90 -10.09
N GLY A 63 -5.89 6.86 -10.67
CA GLY A 63 -6.45 6.72 -12.00
C GLY A 63 -7.37 5.49 -12.11
N ASP A 64 -7.08 4.61 -13.04
CA ASP A 64 -7.79 3.35 -13.30
C ASP A 64 -7.26 2.15 -12.51
N ALA A 65 -6.31 2.35 -11.58
CA ALA A 65 -5.78 1.28 -10.76
C ALA A 65 -6.87 0.64 -9.88
N ARG A 66 -6.75 -0.66 -9.64
CA ARG A 66 -7.54 -1.32 -8.60
C ARG A 66 -7.10 -0.77 -7.25
N LEU A 67 -8.00 -0.12 -6.54
CA LEU A 67 -7.68 0.59 -5.30
C LEU A 67 -8.01 -0.27 -4.08
N ILE A 68 -7.07 -0.37 -3.16
CA ILE A 68 -7.23 -0.92 -1.81
C ILE A 68 -6.84 0.18 -0.83
N ALA A 69 -7.76 0.54 0.04
CA ALA A 69 -7.54 1.56 1.06
C ALA A 69 -7.02 0.92 2.36
N CYS A 70 -6.01 1.52 2.99
CA CYS A 70 -5.56 1.15 4.32
C CYS A 70 -6.19 2.11 5.33
N ASP A 71 -7.14 1.62 6.12
CA ASP A 71 -7.91 2.41 7.10
C ASP A 71 -8.23 1.52 8.31
N GLU A 72 -8.31 2.10 9.50
CA GLU A 72 -8.61 1.38 10.75
C GLU A 72 -9.95 0.64 10.72
N ARG A 73 -10.89 1.11 9.89
CA ARG A 73 -12.23 0.51 9.70
C ARG A 73 -12.21 -0.71 8.78
N GLY A 74 -11.05 -1.02 8.21
CA GLY A 74 -10.89 -2.13 7.29
C GLY A 74 -10.84 -3.49 7.95
N ARG A 75 -10.77 -4.52 7.12
CA ARG A 75 -10.58 -5.90 7.57
C ARG A 75 -9.10 -6.18 7.80
N SER A 76 -8.75 -6.77 8.93
CA SER A 76 -7.40 -7.28 9.18
C SER A 76 -7.20 -8.61 8.43
N LEU A 77 -6.06 -8.74 7.77
CA LEU A 77 -5.63 -9.96 7.11
C LEU A 77 -4.34 -10.46 7.74
N ALA A 78 -4.23 -11.78 7.89
CA ALA A 78 -2.92 -12.37 8.14
C ALA A 78 -1.99 -12.18 6.93
N SER A 79 -0.67 -12.13 7.14
CA SER A 79 0.29 -11.89 6.04
C SER A 79 0.17 -12.91 4.91
N ARG A 80 -0.17 -14.18 5.22
CA ARG A 80 -0.40 -15.21 4.20
C ARG A 80 -1.65 -14.94 3.37
N ASP A 81 -2.72 -14.44 4.00
CA ASP A 81 -3.96 -14.10 3.30
C ASP A 81 -3.77 -12.86 2.43
N PHE A 82 -3.00 -11.88 2.91
CA PHE A 82 -2.61 -10.72 2.10
C PHE A 82 -1.78 -11.14 0.88
N ALA A 83 -0.81 -12.05 1.05
CA ALA A 83 -0.03 -12.59 -0.06
C ALA A 83 -0.91 -13.34 -1.08
N ALA A 84 -1.82 -14.19 -0.61
CA ALA A 84 -2.79 -14.89 -1.46
C ALA A 84 -3.70 -13.90 -2.20
N ARG A 85 -4.10 -12.81 -1.54
CA ARG A 85 -4.90 -11.75 -2.17
C ARG A 85 -4.17 -11.05 -3.30
N LEU A 86 -2.88 -10.70 -3.11
CA LEU A 86 -2.06 -10.11 -4.17
C LEU A 86 -1.91 -11.06 -5.37
N ALA A 87 -1.71 -12.35 -5.10
CA ALA A 87 -1.63 -13.36 -6.15
C ALA A 87 -2.94 -13.46 -6.92
N ALA A 88 -4.09 -13.52 -6.23
CA ALA A 88 -5.39 -13.59 -6.87
C ALA A 88 -5.66 -12.36 -7.76
N LEU A 89 -5.39 -11.15 -7.29
CA LEU A 89 -5.54 -9.92 -8.10
C LEU A 89 -4.69 -9.96 -9.37
N ARG A 90 -3.44 -10.41 -9.25
CA ARG A 90 -2.54 -10.60 -10.39
C ARG A 90 -3.11 -11.61 -11.39
N ASP A 91 -3.57 -12.76 -10.89
CA ASP A 91 -4.05 -13.87 -11.71
C ASP A 91 -5.40 -13.53 -12.37
N ASP A 92 -6.22 -12.69 -11.73
CA ASP A 92 -7.44 -12.09 -12.28
C ASP A 92 -7.16 -11.00 -13.34
N GLY A 93 -5.88 -10.76 -13.68
CA GLY A 93 -5.48 -9.83 -14.74
C GLY A 93 -5.42 -8.37 -14.33
N VAL A 94 -5.43 -8.05 -13.04
CA VAL A 94 -5.22 -6.67 -12.57
C VAL A 94 -3.82 -6.20 -12.98
N ARG A 95 -3.77 -5.16 -13.80
CA ARG A 95 -2.49 -4.61 -14.31
C ARG A 95 -1.83 -3.65 -13.33
N HIS A 96 -2.63 -2.89 -12.59
CA HIS A 96 -2.17 -1.89 -11.64
C HIS A 96 -2.99 -1.95 -10.35
N LEU A 97 -2.31 -2.15 -9.24
CA LEU A 97 -2.86 -2.11 -7.88
C LEU A 97 -2.35 -0.86 -7.18
N ALA A 98 -3.25 -0.05 -6.64
CA ALA A 98 -2.95 1.09 -5.78
C ALA A 98 -3.32 0.75 -4.34
N LEU A 99 -2.33 0.71 -3.47
CA LEU A 99 -2.50 0.59 -2.01
C LEU A 99 -2.36 1.99 -1.41
N VAL A 100 -3.36 2.45 -0.68
CA VAL A 100 -3.48 3.86 -0.32
C VAL A 100 -3.42 4.06 1.19
N ILE A 101 -2.60 5.00 1.63
CA ILE A 101 -2.51 5.48 3.03
C ILE A 101 -2.80 6.98 3.05
N GLY A 102 -3.74 7.39 3.90
CA GLY A 102 -4.09 8.80 4.12
C GLY A 102 -3.04 9.57 4.92
N GLY A 103 -3.31 10.85 5.11
CA GLY A 103 -2.55 11.74 5.99
C GLY A 103 -2.87 11.51 7.47
N ALA A 104 -2.56 12.54 8.29
CA ALA A 104 -2.73 12.48 9.75
C ALA A 104 -4.19 12.28 10.19
N ASP A 105 -5.14 12.76 9.42
CA ASP A 105 -6.58 12.68 9.70
C ASP A 105 -7.25 11.42 9.13
N GLY A 106 -6.46 10.53 8.52
CA GLY A 106 -6.95 9.31 7.88
C GLY A 106 -7.45 9.51 6.46
N LEU A 107 -8.27 8.59 5.96
CA LEU A 107 -8.82 8.62 4.61
C LEU A 107 -10.25 9.17 4.59
N ASP A 108 -10.52 10.04 3.63
CA ASP A 108 -11.87 10.51 3.33
C ASP A 108 -12.80 9.34 2.94
N ALA A 109 -14.09 9.49 3.24
CA ALA A 109 -15.10 8.49 2.91
C ALA A 109 -15.16 8.18 1.40
N SER A 110 -14.90 9.16 0.54
CA SER A 110 -14.90 8.99 -0.92
C SER A 110 -13.81 8.03 -1.39
N VAL A 111 -12.62 8.06 -0.77
CA VAL A 111 -11.54 7.11 -1.08
C VAL A 111 -11.92 5.69 -0.68
N ARG A 112 -12.50 5.54 0.54
CA ARG A 112 -12.97 4.22 0.99
C ARG A 112 -14.09 3.67 0.12
N ALA A 113 -15.00 4.54 -0.33
CA ALA A 113 -16.10 4.15 -1.22
C ALA A 113 -15.61 3.75 -2.62
N ALA A 114 -14.55 4.39 -3.13
CA ALA A 114 -13.93 4.04 -4.41
C ALA A 114 -13.05 2.78 -4.33
N ALA A 115 -12.63 2.39 -3.12
CA ALA A 115 -11.77 1.23 -2.92
C ALA A 115 -12.55 -0.08 -3.13
N ALA A 116 -11.92 -1.03 -3.82
CA ALA A 116 -12.45 -2.39 -3.94
C ALA A 116 -12.43 -3.13 -2.60
N GLU A 117 -11.49 -2.79 -1.75
CA GLU A 117 -11.30 -3.35 -0.42
C GLU A 117 -10.74 -2.29 0.53
N VAL A 118 -11.07 -2.45 1.82
CA VAL A 118 -10.48 -1.65 2.90
C VAL A 118 -9.77 -2.61 3.85
N LEU A 119 -8.47 -2.39 4.06
CA LEU A 119 -7.62 -3.20 4.93
C LEU A 119 -7.20 -2.41 6.17
N SER A 120 -7.04 -3.12 7.28
CA SER A 120 -6.57 -2.57 8.55
C SER A 120 -5.30 -3.29 9.02
N PHE A 121 -4.39 -2.54 9.63
CA PHE A 121 -3.22 -3.08 10.35
C PHE A 121 -3.52 -3.46 11.81
N GLY A 122 -4.78 -3.71 12.13
CA GLY A 122 -5.23 -4.06 13.46
C GLY A 122 -6.04 -2.95 14.13
N ALA A 123 -6.42 -3.18 15.40
CA ALA A 123 -7.29 -2.27 16.15
C ALA A 123 -6.56 -1.01 16.68
N GLN A 124 -5.25 -0.95 16.56
CA GLN A 124 -4.45 0.18 17.04
C GLN A 124 -4.34 1.27 15.97
N THR A 125 -4.28 2.51 16.41
CA THR A 125 -4.01 3.65 15.54
C THR A 125 -2.50 3.78 15.32
N TRP A 126 -2.08 3.86 14.07
CA TRP A 126 -0.68 3.98 13.67
C TRP A 126 -0.41 5.35 13.05
N PRO A 127 0.72 6.01 13.40
CA PRO A 127 1.18 7.17 12.64
C PRO A 127 1.30 6.83 11.16
N HIS A 128 0.85 7.72 10.27
CA HIS A 128 0.87 7.48 8.82
C HIS A 128 2.27 7.15 8.26
N ALA A 129 3.33 7.70 8.86
CA ALA A 129 4.71 7.36 8.49
C ALA A 129 5.06 5.90 8.79
N LEU A 130 4.66 5.38 9.96
CA LEU A 130 4.86 3.98 10.32
C LEU A 130 3.95 3.06 9.50
N ALA A 131 2.70 3.43 9.27
CA ALA A 131 1.78 2.67 8.42
C ALA A 131 2.35 2.47 7.01
N ARG A 132 3.03 3.49 6.46
CA ARG A 132 3.74 3.41 5.17
C ARG A 132 4.85 2.35 5.19
N VAL A 133 5.65 2.30 6.25
CA VAL A 133 6.69 1.28 6.43
C VAL A 133 6.07 -0.11 6.54
N MET A 134 5.03 -0.25 7.37
CA MET A 134 4.33 -1.52 7.57
C MET A 134 3.74 -2.04 6.26
N LEU A 135 3.11 -1.17 5.46
CA LEU A 135 2.57 -1.56 4.17
C LEU A 135 3.66 -2.03 3.20
N ALA A 136 4.75 -1.27 3.09
CA ALA A 136 5.89 -1.63 2.23
C ALA A 136 6.51 -2.96 2.66
N GLU A 137 6.65 -3.19 3.97
CA GLU A 137 7.13 -4.46 4.54
C GLU A 137 6.17 -5.60 4.22
N GLN A 138 4.85 -5.41 4.35
CA GLN A 138 3.88 -6.46 4.05
C GLN A 138 3.85 -6.82 2.56
N VAL A 139 4.06 -5.86 1.66
CA VAL A 139 4.21 -6.16 0.22
C VAL A 139 5.49 -6.98 -0.04
N TYR A 140 6.60 -6.63 0.61
CA TYR A 140 7.83 -7.42 0.53
C TYR A 140 7.63 -8.83 1.11
N ARG A 141 7.02 -8.95 2.29
CA ARG A 141 6.69 -10.23 2.94
C ARG A 141 5.80 -11.08 2.04
N ALA A 142 4.78 -10.49 1.43
CA ALA A 142 3.93 -11.19 0.49
C ALA A 142 4.71 -11.74 -0.71
N ALA A 143 5.60 -10.96 -1.30
CA ALA A 143 6.48 -11.43 -2.37
C ALA A 143 7.38 -12.58 -1.92
N THR A 144 7.92 -12.54 -0.69
CA THR A 144 8.73 -13.65 -0.15
C THR A 144 7.92 -14.91 0.13
N ILE A 145 6.68 -14.77 0.60
CA ILE A 145 5.75 -15.91 0.78
C ILE A 145 5.47 -16.59 -0.56
N LEU A 146 5.10 -15.80 -1.56
CA LEU A 146 4.77 -16.32 -2.89
C LEU A 146 5.98 -16.91 -3.62
N GLY A 147 7.17 -16.37 -3.36
CA GLY A 147 8.43 -16.86 -3.94
C GLY A 147 9.10 -17.99 -3.15
N GLY A 148 8.54 -18.42 -2.01
CA GLY A 148 9.13 -19.46 -1.19
C GLY A 148 10.45 -19.07 -0.48
N ALA A 149 10.73 -17.77 -0.33
CA ALA A 149 11.94 -17.28 0.33
C ALA A 149 11.82 -17.32 1.86
N PRO A 150 12.93 -17.52 2.62
CA PRO A 150 12.89 -17.79 4.07
C PRO A 150 12.57 -16.59 4.97
N TYR A 151 12.32 -15.41 4.42
CA TYR A 151 12.05 -14.19 5.20
C TYR A 151 10.83 -14.30 6.12
N HIS A 152 9.80 -14.98 5.67
CA HIS A 152 8.50 -15.08 6.35
C HIS A 152 8.43 -16.22 7.38
N ARG A 153 9.46 -16.43 8.17
CA ARG A 153 9.38 -17.44 9.25
C ARG A 153 8.20 -17.09 10.19
N ALA A 154 7.15 -17.88 10.08
CA ALA A 154 6.02 -17.90 11.01
C ALA A 154 6.27 -18.94 12.07
#